data_203fec63bf97c535dd4252ae5c4f5427
#
_entry.id   203fec63bf97c535dd4252ae5c4f5427
#
_cell.length_a   1.000
_cell.length_b   1.000
_cell.length_c   1.000
_cell.angle_alpha   90.00
_cell.angle_beta   90.00
_cell.angle_gamma   90.00
#
_symmetry.space_group_name_H-M   'P 1'
#
loop_
_entity.id
_entity.type
_entity.pdbx_description
1 polymer ?
#
loop_
_entity_poly.entity_id
_entity_poly.type
_entity_poly.pdbx_seq_one_letter_code
_entity_poly.pdbx_strand_id
1 'polypeptide(L)'
;MNKVRVRFAPSPTGLLHIGGARTALFNWLYARHLGGTFVLRVEDTDQSRNTQEAVDVIFRGMRWLGLDWDEGPDGKGGIQGDHGPYFQSQRGEIYQRYLKKLESTGRTYEDGGALKFKMPKTPGVVKDLVCGEVTFDRTMEPDLVIRRKDGSPVFHFVNVVDDIEMEITHVIRGEDHLSNTHKHIALYEALGATPPQFAHIPLILNQGGSKMSKRDDGAALSAYEESGYLPQAVRNYLCLLGWSPGANEEVLPIEEIIRRFDLKDLNRSNARFDGAKLFWMNGEYWRSMSDADFGAFAASYLAQHRPAAATLPASLRDGLLRVIREKIRTGKELADWLDPYLTEEFTYSPEARKKQFSNPDAGKLLQALATGFQSSGGDWNDSVAEGVCKKVAEEASLPKPAKVIHLLRSAVSGHTVGPSLFPLLTVLGRERVVTRLLRTRTLWENGKLGEAA
;
A
#
# COMPACT_ATOMS: atom_id res chain seq x y z
N MET A 1 -22.44 -26.58 11.70
CA MET A 1 -22.33 -25.57 10.63
C MET A 1 -21.06 -25.85 9.87
N ASN A 2 -21.08 -25.84 8.53
CA ASN A 2 -19.85 -25.99 7.76
C ASN A 2 -18.90 -24.82 8.09
N LYS A 3 -17.62 -25.12 8.17
CA LYS A 3 -16.57 -24.11 8.40
C LYS A 3 -16.66 -23.04 7.31
N VAL A 4 -16.53 -21.77 7.67
CA VAL A 4 -16.54 -20.66 6.70
C VAL A 4 -15.41 -20.83 5.68
N ARG A 5 -15.74 -20.70 4.39
CA ARG A 5 -14.79 -20.73 3.28
C ARG A 5 -15.05 -19.53 2.38
N VAL A 6 -14.04 -18.71 2.22
CA VAL A 6 -14.05 -17.50 1.39
C VAL A 6 -12.92 -17.53 0.38
N ARG A 7 -12.99 -16.67 -0.62
CA ARG A 7 -11.96 -16.64 -1.66
C ARG A 7 -11.62 -15.23 -2.13
N PHE A 8 -10.36 -15.00 -2.42
CA PHE A 8 -9.90 -13.96 -3.30
C PHE A 8 -9.63 -14.55 -4.67
N ALA A 9 -10.24 -13.99 -5.71
CA ALA A 9 -10.22 -14.55 -7.06
C ALA A 9 -9.77 -13.48 -8.08
N PRO A 10 -8.48 -13.06 -8.03
CA PRO A 10 -7.98 -12.02 -8.91
C PRO A 10 -7.70 -12.53 -10.31
N SER A 11 -8.01 -11.68 -11.32
CA SER A 11 -7.51 -11.87 -12.69
C SER A 11 -6.12 -11.24 -12.80
N PRO A 12 -5.08 -11.96 -13.27
CA PRO A 12 -3.71 -11.47 -13.35
C PRO A 12 -3.52 -10.55 -14.56
N THR A 13 -4.11 -9.37 -14.51
CA THR A 13 -4.09 -8.37 -15.60
C THR A 13 -3.18 -7.18 -15.32
N GLY A 14 -2.10 -7.37 -14.56
CA GLY A 14 -1.13 -6.36 -14.19
C GLY A 14 -1.07 -6.08 -12.68
N LEU A 15 -0.93 -4.82 -12.28
CA LEU A 15 -0.71 -4.44 -10.89
C LEU A 15 -1.89 -4.82 -9.96
N LEU A 16 -1.57 -5.25 -8.75
CA LEU A 16 -2.57 -5.41 -7.69
C LEU A 16 -3.02 -4.03 -7.22
N HIS A 17 -4.28 -3.72 -7.54
CA HIS A 17 -4.92 -2.46 -7.17
C HIS A 17 -5.38 -2.48 -5.70
N ILE A 18 -5.34 -1.33 -5.01
CA ILE A 18 -5.78 -1.23 -3.61
C ILE A 18 -7.21 -1.74 -3.38
N GLY A 19 -8.10 -1.60 -4.37
CA GLY A 19 -9.46 -2.18 -4.32
C GLY A 19 -9.44 -3.70 -4.27
N GLY A 20 -8.58 -4.34 -5.07
CA GLY A 20 -8.35 -5.79 -5.00
C GLY A 20 -7.70 -6.21 -3.69
N ALA A 21 -6.69 -5.46 -3.25
CA ALA A 21 -6.01 -5.69 -1.97
C ALA A 21 -6.99 -5.59 -0.77
N ARG A 22 -7.90 -4.60 -0.77
CA ARG A 22 -8.97 -4.49 0.24
C ARG A 22 -9.95 -5.66 0.17
N THR A 23 -10.33 -6.10 -1.03
CA THR A 23 -11.20 -7.27 -1.21
C THR A 23 -10.54 -8.52 -0.64
N ALA A 24 -9.25 -8.74 -0.93
CA ALA A 24 -8.47 -9.82 -0.35
C ALA A 24 -8.43 -9.73 1.18
N LEU A 25 -8.13 -8.55 1.72
CA LEU A 25 -8.06 -8.29 3.15
C LEU A 25 -9.38 -8.59 3.87
N PHE A 26 -10.54 -8.19 3.32
CA PHE A 26 -11.83 -8.43 3.95
C PHE A 26 -12.21 -9.92 3.94
N ASN A 27 -11.88 -10.65 2.87
CA ASN A 27 -12.00 -12.12 2.85
C ASN A 27 -11.09 -12.75 3.90
N TRP A 28 -9.83 -12.34 3.97
CA TRP A 28 -8.86 -12.84 4.93
C TRP A 28 -9.30 -12.57 6.38
N LEU A 29 -9.71 -11.33 6.69
CA LEU A 29 -10.21 -10.96 8.02
C LEU A 29 -11.41 -11.80 8.44
N TYR A 30 -12.38 -11.98 7.54
CA TYR A 30 -13.56 -12.76 7.83
C TYR A 30 -13.23 -14.25 8.08
N ALA A 31 -12.31 -14.82 7.28
CA ALA A 31 -11.81 -16.16 7.52
C ALA A 31 -11.09 -16.27 8.86
N ARG A 32 -10.18 -15.35 9.17
CA ARG A 32 -9.41 -15.39 10.43
C ARG A 32 -10.31 -15.14 11.65
N HIS A 33 -11.29 -14.25 11.56
CA HIS A 33 -12.26 -13.99 12.63
C HIS A 33 -13.06 -15.23 13.00
N LEU A 34 -13.53 -15.99 12.01
CA LEU A 34 -14.40 -17.17 12.22
C LEU A 34 -13.65 -18.51 12.21
N GLY A 35 -12.32 -18.51 12.21
CA GLY A 35 -11.51 -19.72 12.10
C GLY A 35 -11.79 -20.50 10.81
N GLY A 36 -12.15 -19.78 9.75
CA GLY A 36 -12.48 -20.28 8.43
C GLY A 36 -11.27 -20.60 7.55
N THR A 37 -11.52 -20.82 6.26
CA THR A 37 -10.53 -21.09 5.23
C THR A 37 -10.54 -19.96 4.20
N PHE A 38 -9.37 -19.41 3.90
CA PHE A 38 -9.18 -18.41 2.87
C PHE A 38 -8.49 -19.01 1.64
N VAL A 39 -9.19 -19.02 0.51
CA VAL A 39 -8.74 -19.59 -0.75
C VAL A 39 -8.24 -18.51 -1.68
N LEU A 40 -7.08 -18.72 -2.30
CA LEU A 40 -6.58 -17.88 -3.40
C LEU A 40 -6.80 -18.64 -4.73
N ARG A 41 -7.66 -18.10 -5.60
CA ARG A 41 -7.94 -18.65 -6.94
C ARG A 41 -7.52 -17.64 -8.01
N VAL A 42 -6.70 -18.05 -8.97
CA VAL A 42 -6.25 -17.19 -10.07
C VAL A 42 -7.19 -17.34 -11.27
N GLU A 43 -7.83 -16.24 -11.67
CA GLU A 43 -8.76 -16.21 -12.81
C GLU A 43 -8.03 -15.84 -14.11
N ASP A 44 -7.31 -16.81 -14.67
CA ASP A 44 -6.41 -16.70 -15.83
C ASP A 44 -6.98 -17.29 -17.13
N THR A 45 -8.30 -17.29 -17.29
CA THR A 45 -8.95 -17.80 -18.50
C THR A 45 -8.66 -17.00 -19.76
N ASP A 46 -8.32 -15.72 -19.67
CA ASP A 46 -7.93 -14.88 -20.82
C ASP A 46 -6.41 -14.87 -20.98
N GLN A 47 -5.88 -15.87 -21.67
CA GLN A 47 -4.42 -16.03 -21.86
C GLN A 47 -3.75 -14.86 -22.60
N SER A 48 -4.50 -14.04 -23.34
CA SER A 48 -3.92 -12.89 -24.06
C SER A 48 -3.52 -11.73 -23.16
N ARG A 49 -4.06 -11.67 -21.93
CA ARG A 49 -3.82 -10.60 -20.96
C ARG A 49 -3.15 -11.07 -19.68
N ASN A 50 -2.94 -12.36 -19.52
CA ASN A 50 -2.39 -12.96 -18.33
C ASN A 50 -0.92 -13.30 -18.53
N THR A 51 -0.05 -12.75 -17.69
CA THR A 51 1.38 -13.04 -17.68
C THR A 51 1.81 -13.61 -16.33
N GLN A 52 2.89 -14.37 -16.31
CA GLN A 52 3.45 -14.89 -15.05
C GLN A 52 3.85 -13.73 -14.12
N GLU A 53 4.39 -12.65 -14.67
CA GLU A 53 4.75 -11.46 -13.89
C GLU A 53 3.55 -10.86 -13.17
N ALA A 54 2.37 -10.86 -13.80
CA ALA A 54 1.15 -10.35 -13.16
C ALA A 54 0.66 -11.27 -12.04
N VAL A 55 0.86 -12.58 -12.16
CA VAL A 55 0.60 -13.55 -11.07
C VAL A 55 1.57 -13.31 -9.90
N ASP A 56 2.85 -13.14 -10.20
CA ASP A 56 3.88 -12.90 -9.19
C ASP A 56 3.66 -11.59 -8.42
N VAL A 57 3.16 -10.55 -9.10
CA VAL A 57 2.75 -9.28 -8.47
C VAL A 57 1.62 -9.49 -7.47
N ILE A 58 0.62 -10.34 -7.79
CA ILE A 58 -0.45 -10.67 -6.84
C ILE A 58 0.13 -11.37 -5.61
N PHE A 59 0.94 -12.41 -5.79
CA PHE A 59 1.54 -13.16 -4.68
C PHE A 59 2.45 -12.28 -3.81
N ARG A 60 3.27 -11.43 -4.45
CA ARG A 60 4.13 -10.47 -3.74
C ARG A 60 3.31 -9.51 -2.91
N GLY A 61 2.27 -8.89 -3.49
CA GLY A 61 1.42 -7.94 -2.79
C GLY A 61 0.66 -8.57 -1.61
N MET A 62 0.14 -9.80 -1.79
CA MET A 62 -0.51 -10.54 -0.71
C MET A 62 0.46 -10.82 0.44
N ARG A 63 1.66 -11.33 0.14
CA ARG A 63 2.70 -11.61 1.14
C ARG A 63 3.18 -10.34 1.83
N TRP A 64 3.38 -9.26 1.08
CA TRP A 64 3.78 -7.97 1.64
C TRP A 64 2.74 -7.44 2.64
N LEU A 65 1.44 -7.56 2.34
CA LEU A 65 0.38 -7.22 3.28
C LEU A 65 0.23 -8.22 4.43
N GLY A 66 0.95 -9.34 4.44
CA GLY A 66 0.80 -10.40 5.43
C GLY A 66 -0.53 -11.15 5.32
N LEU A 67 -1.08 -11.27 4.12
CA LEU A 67 -2.30 -12.01 3.82
C LEU A 67 -1.92 -13.40 3.32
N ASP A 68 -1.72 -14.32 4.24
CA ASP A 68 -1.51 -15.73 3.98
C ASP A 68 -2.82 -16.41 3.57
N TRP A 69 -2.76 -17.40 2.68
CA TRP A 69 -3.92 -18.18 2.27
C TRP A 69 -3.74 -19.66 2.64
N ASP A 70 -4.87 -20.29 2.94
CA ASP A 70 -4.89 -21.68 3.40
C ASP A 70 -4.90 -22.67 2.22
N GLU A 71 -5.53 -22.28 1.11
CA GLU A 71 -5.60 -23.04 -0.12
C GLU A 71 -5.33 -22.15 -1.33
N GLY A 72 -4.59 -22.67 -2.30
CA GLY A 72 -4.23 -21.94 -3.51
C GLY A 72 -2.88 -22.33 -4.07
N PRO A 73 -2.34 -21.58 -5.07
CA PRO A 73 -0.98 -21.74 -5.53
C PRO A 73 0.00 -21.36 -4.41
N ASP A 74 1.07 -22.15 -4.23
CA ASP A 74 2.08 -21.86 -3.20
C ASP A 74 3.09 -20.75 -3.62
N GLY A 75 3.01 -20.31 -4.87
CA GLY A 75 3.91 -19.32 -5.47
C GLY A 75 5.32 -19.84 -5.73
N LYS A 76 5.52 -21.17 -5.70
CA LYS A 76 6.78 -21.85 -6.03
C LYS A 76 6.56 -22.91 -7.12
N GLY A 77 5.39 -22.90 -7.76
CA GLY A 77 4.99 -23.86 -8.79
C GLY A 77 4.17 -25.04 -8.27
N GLY A 78 3.92 -25.11 -6.97
CA GLY A 78 3.04 -26.09 -6.34
C GLY A 78 1.68 -25.51 -5.94
N ILE A 79 0.88 -26.35 -5.29
CA ILE A 79 -0.43 -25.99 -4.73
C ILE A 79 -0.50 -26.44 -3.27
N GLN A 80 -1.31 -25.75 -2.47
CA GLN A 80 -1.72 -26.18 -1.14
C GLN A 80 -3.23 -26.29 -1.05
N GLY A 81 -3.74 -27.25 -0.31
CA GLY A 81 -5.18 -27.54 -0.16
C GLY A 81 -5.69 -28.61 -1.13
N ASP A 82 -6.93 -29.04 -0.91
CA ASP A 82 -7.50 -30.25 -1.50
C ASP A 82 -8.49 -29.99 -2.66
N HIS A 83 -8.80 -28.73 -2.97
CA HIS A 83 -9.79 -28.32 -3.97
C HIS A 83 -9.17 -27.79 -5.27
N GLY A 84 -7.88 -28.11 -5.51
CA GLY A 84 -7.17 -27.70 -6.73
C GLY A 84 -7.70 -28.35 -8.02
N PRO A 85 -7.14 -27.94 -9.17
CA PRO A 85 -6.18 -26.84 -9.35
C PRO A 85 -6.81 -25.46 -9.07
N TYR A 86 -5.98 -24.48 -8.68
CA TYR A 86 -6.44 -23.13 -8.30
C TYR A 86 -6.19 -22.06 -9.40
N PHE A 87 -5.71 -22.47 -10.56
CA PHE A 87 -5.70 -21.69 -11.79
C PHE A 87 -6.87 -22.10 -12.66
N GLN A 88 -7.68 -21.16 -13.11
CA GLN A 88 -8.85 -21.47 -13.95
C GLN A 88 -8.46 -22.12 -15.27
N SER A 89 -7.33 -21.74 -15.87
CA SER A 89 -6.79 -22.33 -17.09
C SER A 89 -6.55 -23.86 -16.99
N GLN A 90 -6.34 -24.37 -15.79
CA GLN A 90 -6.07 -25.79 -15.51
C GLN A 90 -7.33 -26.61 -15.20
N ARG A 91 -8.52 -26.00 -15.20
CA ARG A 91 -9.78 -26.62 -14.75
C ARG A 91 -10.71 -27.05 -15.90
N GLY A 92 -10.20 -27.15 -17.10
CA GLY A 92 -10.99 -27.45 -18.30
C GLY A 92 -11.89 -28.68 -18.20
N GLU A 93 -11.39 -29.82 -17.65
CA GLU A 93 -12.16 -31.05 -17.46
C GLU A 93 -13.32 -30.85 -16.46
N ILE A 94 -13.12 -30.08 -15.41
CA ILE A 94 -14.14 -29.73 -14.44
C ILE A 94 -15.26 -28.94 -15.14
N TYR A 95 -14.89 -27.93 -15.91
CA TYR A 95 -15.88 -27.14 -16.66
C TYR A 95 -16.67 -27.98 -17.66
N GLN A 96 -16.03 -28.89 -18.38
CA GLN A 96 -16.73 -29.80 -19.31
C GLN A 96 -17.73 -30.70 -18.58
N ARG A 97 -17.39 -31.23 -17.41
CA ARG A 97 -18.30 -32.03 -16.57
C ARG A 97 -19.54 -31.21 -16.18
N TYR A 98 -19.38 -29.96 -15.76
CA TYR A 98 -20.48 -29.09 -15.36
C TYR A 98 -21.29 -28.56 -16.56
N LEU A 99 -20.69 -28.34 -17.74
CA LEU A 99 -21.43 -28.05 -18.95
C LEU A 99 -22.39 -29.19 -19.31
N LYS A 100 -21.89 -30.42 -19.33
CA LYS A 100 -22.74 -31.61 -19.58
C LYS A 100 -23.87 -31.74 -18.55
N LYS A 101 -23.57 -31.47 -17.27
CA LYS A 101 -24.59 -31.48 -16.22
C LYS A 101 -25.67 -30.43 -16.49
N LEU A 102 -25.28 -29.22 -16.88
CA LEU A 102 -26.22 -28.13 -17.17
C LEU A 102 -27.04 -28.42 -18.45
N GLU A 103 -26.42 -28.99 -19.49
CA GLU A 103 -27.12 -29.44 -20.72
C GLU A 103 -28.21 -30.48 -20.38
N SER A 104 -27.94 -31.42 -19.50
CA SER A 104 -28.93 -32.43 -19.10
C SER A 104 -30.16 -31.88 -18.38
N THR A 105 -30.11 -30.64 -17.90
CA THR A 105 -31.28 -29.96 -17.30
C THR A 105 -32.28 -29.41 -18.32
N GLY A 106 -31.96 -29.43 -19.63
CA GLY A 106 -32.77 -28.83 -20.69
C GLY A 106 -32.84 -27.29 -20.67
N ARG A 107 -32.01 -26.65 -19.81
CA ARG A 107 -31.95 -25.18 -19.68
C ARG A 107 -30.89 -24.51 -20.52
N THR A 108 -30.32 -25.24 -21.46
CA THR A 108 -29.33 -24.71 -22.42
C THR A 108 -29.79 -24.87 -23.87
N TYR A 109 -29.20 -24.12 -24.78
CA TYR A 109 -29.37 -24.25 -26.22
C TYR A 109 -28.18 -23.64 -26.94
N GLU A 110 -27.94 -24.16 -28.17
CA GLU A 110 -26.93 -23.60 -29.06
C GLU A 110 -27.49 -22.41 -29.83
N ASP A 111 -26.71 -21.34 -29.92
CA ASP A 111 -27.03 -20.17 -30.75
C ASP A 111 -25.75 -19.63 -31.39
N GLY A 112 -25.70 -19.73 -32.73
CA GLY A 112 -24.55 -19.27 -33.52
C GLY A 112 -23.23 -19.95 -33.14
N GLY A 113 -23.25 -21.19 -32.61
CA GLY A 113 -22.10 -21.96 -32.14
C GLY A 113 -21.68 -21.66 -30.70
N ALA A 114 -22.33 -20.74 -30.04
CA ALA A 114 -22.18 -20.52 -28.58
C ALA A 114 -23.25 -21.28 -27.84
N LEU A 115 -22.88 -21.82 -26.65
CA LEU A 115 -23.86 -22.44 -25.72
C LEU A 115 -24.41 -21.37 -24.81
N LYS A 116 -25.73 -21.23 -24.75
CA LYS A 116 -26.45 -20.28 -23.92
C LYS A 116 -27.27 -20.99 -22.84
N PHE A 117 -27.32 -20.36 -21.66
CA PHE A 117 -28.18 -20.75 -20.55
C PHE A 117 -29.46 -19.89 -20.55
N LYS A 118 -30.62 -20.54 -20.51
CA LYS A 118 -31.93 -19.89 -20.46
C LYS A 118 -32.15 -19.25 -19.09
N MET A 119 -32.07 -17.91 -19.04
CA MET A 119 -32.33 -17.18 -17.81
C MET A 119 -33.79 -17.27 -17.39
N PRO A 120 -34.07 -17.51 -16.09
CA PRO A 120 -35.44 -17.43 -15.57
C PRO A 120 -36.00 -16.03 -15.76
N LYS A 121 -37.26 -15.93 -16.20
CA LYS A 121 -37.96 -14.63 -16.41
C LYS A 121 -38.71 -14.14 -15.17
N THR A 122 -38.55 -14.82 -14.03
CA THR A 122 -39.04 -14.37 -12.72
C THR A 122 -38.05 -13.42 -12.06
N PRO A 123 -38.50 -12.49 -11.19
CA PRO A 123 -37.59 -11.62 -10.47
C PRO A 123 -36.47 -12.34 -9.75
N GLY A 124 -35.27 -11.80 -9.81
CA GLY A 124 -34.09 -12.34 -9.14
C GLY A 124 -33.84 -11.61 -7.83
N VAL A 125 -34.02 -12.27 -6.71
CA VAL A 125 -33.78 -11.70 -5.39
C VAL A 125 -32.37 -12.08 -4.91
N VAL A 126 -31.59 -11.08 -4.53
CA VAL A 126 -30.26 -11.25 -3.92
C VAL A 126 -30.37 -10.77 -2.47
N LYS A 127 -30.14 -11.67 -1.53
CA LYS A 127 -30.00 -11.34 -0.10
C LYS A 127 -28.53 -11.14 0.19
N ASP A 128 -28.12 -9.90 0.29
CA ASP A 128 -26.73 -9.51 0.47
C ASP A 128 -26.45 -9.06 1.91
N LEU A 129 -25.34 -9.51 2.47
CA LEU A 129 -24.99 -9.20 3.87
C LEU A 129 -24.66 -7.73 4.11
N VAL A 130 -24.25 -7.00 3.07
CA VAL A 130 -23.88 -5.58 3.15
C VAL A 130 -24.95 -4.70 2.50
N CYS A 131 -25.33 -5.00 1.24
CA CYS A 131 -26.31 -4.19 0.50
C CYS A 131 -27.75 -4.43 0.93
N GLY A 132 -28.05 -5.52 1.66
CA GLY A 132 -29.40 -5.93 2.01
C GLY A 132 -30.09 -6.68 0.87
N GLU A 133 -31.41 -6.69 0.86
CA GLU A 133 -32.18 -7.37 -0.18
C GLU A 133 -32.31 -6.48 -1.43
N VAL A 134 -31.87 -7.01 -2.57
CA VAL A 134 -31.91 -6.34 -3.88
C VAL A 134 -32.66 -7.22 -4.87
N THR A 135 -33.68 -6.67 -5.51
CA THR A 135 -34.46 -7.37 -6.52
C THR A 135 -34.11 -6.90 -7.92
N PHE A 136 -33.83 -7.84 -8.82
CA PHE A 136 -33.52 -7.61 -10.21
C PHE A 136 -34.70 -8.07 -11.08
N ASP A 137 -35.19 -7.19 -11.97
CA ASP A 137 -36.13 -7.57 -13.00
C ASP A 137 -35.41 -8.37 -14.09
N ARG A 138 -35.81 -9.62 -14.26
CA ARG A 138 -35.25 -10.54 -15.28
C ARG A 138 -36.10 -10.69 -16.53
N THR A 139 -37.24 -9.99 -16.64
CA THR A 139 -38.15 -10.17 -17.76
C THR A 139 -37.48 -9.94 -19.11
N MET A 140 -36.62 -8.91 -19.18
CA MET A 140 -35.85 -8.56 -20.36
C MET A 140 -34.39 -9.00 -20.30
N GLU A 141 -33.98 -9.72 -19.26
CA GLU A 141 -32.60 -10.20 -19.12
C GLU A 141 -32.25 -11.16 -20.26
N PRO A 142 -31.17 -10.93 -21.03
CA PRO A 142 -30.77 -11.85 -22.09
C PRO A 142 -30.24 -13.17 -21.49
N ASP A 143 -30.37 -14.25 -22.26
CA ASP A 143 -29.82 -15.54 -21.90
C ASP A 143 -28.28 -15.47 -21.83
N LEU A 144 -27.69 -16.17 -20.86
CA LEU A 144 -26.25 -16.09 -20.61
C LEU A 144 -25.47 -16.97 -21.59
N VAL A 145 -24.49 -16.40 -22.27
CA VAL A 145 -23.47 -17.21 -22.91
C VAL A 145 -22.63 -17.88 -21.81
N ILE A 146 -22.54 -19.20 -21.81
CA ILE A 146 -21.78 -20.01 -20.85
C ILE A 146 -20.56 -20.68 -21.48
N ARG A 147 -20.59 -20.90 -22.83
CA ARG A 147 -19.46 -21.36 -23.64
C ARG A 147 -19.43 -20.59 -24.97
N ARG A 148 -18.28 -20.09 -25.35
CA ARG A 148 -18.09 -19.40 -26.64
C ARG A 148 -18.00 -20.38 -27.80
N LYS A 149 -18.00 -19.85 -29.01
CA LYS A 149 -17.85 -20.59 -30.28
C LYS A 149 -16.55 -21.41 -30.35
N ASP A 150 -15.48 -20.90 -29.78
CA ASP A 150 -14.18 -21.55 -29.70
C ASP A 150 -14.10 -22.66 -28.65
N GLY A 151 -15.21 -22.93 -27.97
CA GLY A 151 -15.29 -23.91 -26.90
C GLY A 151 -14.89 -23.40 -25.51
N SER A 152 -14.37 -22.17 -25.39
CA SER A 152 -13.95 -21.61 -24.11
C SER A 152 -15.15 -21.26 -23.21
N PRO A 153 -15.12 -21.60 -21.92
CA PRO A 153 -16.17 -21.23 -20.98
C PRO A 153 -16.07 -19.74 -20.61
N VAL A 154 -17.17 -19.16 -20.11
CA VAL A 154 -17.29 -17.73 -19.83
C VAL A 154 -17.31 -17.48 -18.33
N PHE A 155 -16.85 -16.29 -17.91
CA PHE A 155 -16.72 -15.82 -16.52
C PHE A 155 -17.87 -16.24 -15.61
N HIS A 156 -19.13 -15.98 -15.96
CA HIS A 156 -20.27 -16.29 -15.10
C HIS A 156 -20.37 -17.78 -14.75
N PHE A 157 -20.10 -18.62 -15.73
CA PHE A 157 -20.17 -20.06 -15.56
C PHE A 157 -18.98 -20.61 -14.75
N VAL A 158 -17.75 -20.24 -15.14
CA VAL A 158 -16.54 -20.75 -14.45
C VAL A 158 -16.49 -20.30 -13.00
N ASN A 159 -16.90 -19.07 -12.71
CA ASN A 159 -16.91 -18.53 -11.34
C ASN A 159 -17.85 -19.34 -10.43
N VAL A 160 -19.06 -19.66 -10.92
CA VAL A 160 -20.03 -20.50 -10.17
C VAL A 160 -19.52 -21.92 -9.99
N VAL A 161 -18.97 -22.55 -11.05
CA VAL A 161 -18.43 -23.91 -10.98
C VAL A 161 -17.29 -23.99 -9.96
N ASP A 162 -16.39 -23.02 -9.99
CA ASP A 162 -15.25 -23.01 -9.07
C ASP A 162 -15.69 -22.79 -7.63
N ASP A 163 -16.64 -21.90 -7.39
CA ASP A 163 -17.17 -21.67 -6.05
C ASP A 163 -17.90 -22.93 -5.51
N ILE A 164 -18.58 -23.73 -6.37
CA ILE A 164 -19.16 -25.02 -5.98
C ILE A 164 -18.05 -26.03 -5.64
N GLU A 165 -17.10 -26.25 -6.54
CA GLU A 165 -16.04 -27.26 -6.39
C GLU A 165 -15.09 -26.95 -5.23
N MET A 166 -14.89 -25.65 -4.91
CA MET A 166 -14.08 -25.21 -3.77
C MET A 166 -14.90 -25.02 -2.49
N GLU A 167 -16.18 -25.44 -2.51
CA GLU A 167 -17.09 -25.37 -1.35
C GLU A 167 -17.17 -23.99 -0.71
N ILE A 168 -17.15 -22.91 -1.53
CA ILE A 168 -17.19 -21.54 -1.04
C ILE A 168 -18.54 -21.26 -0.38
N THR A 169 -18.50 -20.85 0.87
CA THR A 169 -19.69 -20.55 1.68
C THR A 169 -20.09 -19.07 1.64
N HIS A 170 -19.11 -18.17 1.43
CA HIS A 170 -19.33 -16.73 1.37
C HIS A 170 -18.54 -16.13 0.21
N VAL A 171 -19.22 -15.35 -0.62
CA VAL A 171 -18.64 -14.59 -1.74
C VAL A 171 -18.57 -13.12 -1.36
N ILE A 172 -17.38 -12.68 -0.90
CA ILE A 172 -17.10 -11.29 -0.57
C ILE A 172 -16.36 -10.66 -1.75
N ARG A 173 -16.93 -9.61 -2.39
CA ARG A 173 -16.36 -8.98 -3.59
C ARG A 173 -16.85 -7.53 -3.77
N GLY A 174 -16.29 -6.80 -4.71
CA GLY A 174 -16.73 -5.43 -5.02
C GLY A 174 -18.18 -5.36 -5.49
N GLU A 175 -18.88 -4.27 -5.15
CA GLU A 175 -20.28 -4.03 -5.49
C GLU A 175 -20.52 -3.90 -7.00
N ASP A 176 -19.49 -3.64 -7.80
CA ASP A 176 -19.56 -3.67 -9.27
C ASP A 176 -19.94 -5.04 -9.84
N HIS A 177 -19.86 -6.10 -9.02
CA HIS A 177 -20.36 -7.44 -9.35
C HIS A 177 -21.77 -7.75 -8.83
N LEU A 178 -22.43 -6.83 -8.14
CA LEU A 178 -23.76 -7.07 -7.56
C LEU A 178 -24.79 -7.45 -8.64
N SER A 179 -24.77 -6.77 -9.79
CA SER A 179 -25.64 -7.07 -10.94
C SER A 179 -25.37 -8.44 -11.58
N ASN A 180 -24.25 -9.09 -11.30
CA ASN A 180 -23.96 -10.44 -11.77
C ASN A 180 -24.55 -11.51 -10.84
N THR A 181 -24.85 -11.16 -9.59
CA THR A 181 -25.17 -12.15 -8.55
C THR A 181 -26.47 -12.88 -8.81
N HIS A 182 -27.52 -12.21 -9.26
CA HIS A 182 -28.77 -12.89 -9.60
C HIS A 182 -28.62 -13.87 -10.78
N LYS A 183 -27.64 -13.68 -11.66
CA LYS A 183 -27.27 -14.59 -12.77
C LYS A 183 -26.55 -15.82 -12.22
N HIS A 184 -25.62 -15.59 -11.28
CA HIS A 184 -24.91 -16.67 -10.60
C HIS A 184 -25.87 -17.55 -9.79
N ILE A 185 -26.81 -16.97 -9.04
CA ILE A 185 -27.84 -17.71 -8.29
C ILE A 185 -28.64 -18.60 -9.24
N ALA A 186 -29.06 -18.11 -10.41
CA ALA A 186 -29.77 -18.91 -11.40
C ALA A 186 -28.95 -20.11 -11.92
N LEU A 187 -27.64 -19.96 -12.06
CA LEU A 187 -26.72 -21.04 -12.41
C LEU A 187 -26.56 -22.05 -11.27
N TYR A 188 -26.40 -21.61 -10.01
CA TYR A 188 -26.39 -22.50 -8.85
C TYR A 188 -27.64 -23.35 -8.78
N GLU A 189 -28.82 -22.73 -8.88
CA GLU A 189 -30.12 -23.42 -8.87
C GLU A 189 -30.23 -24.43 -10.01
N ALA A 190 -29.80 -24.08 -11.22
CA ALA A 190 -29.85 -24.99 -12.37
C ALA A 190 -28.88 -26.17 -12.23
N LEU A 191 -27.78 -25.99 -11.53
CA LEU A 191 -26.82 -27.05 -11.21
C LEU A 191 -27.21 -27.85 -9.97
N GLY A 192 -28.34 -27.53 -9.31
CA GLY A 192 -28.78 -28.20 -8.09
C GLY A 192 -27.84 -27.99 -6.91
N ALA A 193 -27.16 -26.85 -6.88
CA ALA A 193 -26.24 -26.45 -5.81
C ALA A 193 -26.83 -25.31 -4.98
N THR A 194 -26.51 -25.28 -3.69
CA THR A 194 -26.91 -24.18 -2.80
C THR A 194 -26.03 -22.97 -3.06
N PRO A 195 -26.59 -21.78 -3.38
CA PRO A 195 -25.81 -20.56 -3.50
C PRO A 195 -25.11 -20.21 -2.18
N PRO A 196 -23.86 -19.66 -2.22
CA PRO A 196 -23.20 -19.12 -1.04
C PRO A 196 -23.92 -17.86 -0.56
N GLN A 197 -23.56 -17.40 0.63
CA GLN A 197 -23.93 -16.05 1.08
C GLN A 197 -23.11 -15.02 0.32
N PHE A 198 -23.72 -13.88 -0.03
CA PHE A 198 -23.06 -12.81 -0.78
C PHE A 198 -22.86 -11.59 0.11
N ALA A 199 -21.72 -10.93 -0.06
CA ALA A 199 -21.38 -9.67 0.57
C ALA A 199 -20.69 -8.76 -0.46
N HIS A 200 -21.38 -7.73 -0.92
CA HIS A 200 -20.82 -6.78 -1.88
C HIS A 200 -20.30 -5.55 -1.15
N ILE A 201 -18.98 -5.40 -1.17
CA ILE A 201 -18.30 -4.28 -0.50
C ILE A 201 -18.30 -3.03 -1.39
N PRO A 202 -18.51 -1.83 -0.82
CA PRO A 202 -18.62 -0.59 -1.59
C PRO A 202 -17.33 -0.27 -2.34
N LEU A 203 -17.44 0.58 -3.37
CA LEU A 203 -16.28 0.99 -4.16
C LEU A 203 -15.34 1.90 -3.36
N ILE A 204 -14.07 1.93 -3.76
CA ILE A 204 -13.14 2.98 -3.37
C ILE A 204 -13.20 4.07 -4.43
N LEU A 205 -13.50 5.30 -3.99
CA LEU A 205 -13.50 6.48 -4.85
C LEU A 205 -12.19 7.24 -4.69
N ASN A 206 -11.72 7.86 -5.78
CA ASN A 206 -10.63 8.83 -5.72
C ASN A 206 -11.07 10.15 -5.06
N GLN A 207 -10.17 11.11 -4.92
CA GLN A 207 -10.49 12.42 -4.34
C GLN A 207 -11.57 13.17 -5.12
N GLY A 208 -11.63 12.98 -6.44
CA GLY A 208 -12.65 13.57 -7.32
C GLY A 208 -14.04 12.93 -7.21
N GLY A 209 -14.20 11.83 -6.44
CA GLY A 209 -15.47 11.14 -6.26
C GLY A 209 -15.80 10.10 -7.35
N SER A 210 -14.89 9.85 -8.29
CA SER A 210 -15.01 8.77 -9.28
C SER A 210 -14.46 7.46 -8.73
N LYS A 211 -14.91 6.32 -9.27
CA LYS A 211 -14.30 5.01 -8.96
C LYS A 211 -12.80 5.08 -9.20
N MET A 212 -12.01 4.72 -8.19
CA MET A 212 -10.56 4.70 -8.29
C MET A 212 -10.12 3.68 -9.34
N SER A 213 -9.32 4.13 -10.30
CA SER A 213 -8.83 3.35 -11.43
C SER A 213 -7.34 3.02 -11.28
N LYS A 214 -6.83 2.06 -12.06
CA LYS A 214 -5.40 1.71 -12.09
C LYS A 214 -4.47 2.88 -12.49
N ARG A 215 -5.03 3.98 -13.04
CA ARG A 215 -4.27 5.16 -13.49
C ARG A 215 -4.23 6.26 -12.44
N ASP A 216 -5.02 6.15 -11.37
CA ASP A 216 -5.02 7.15 -10.30
C ASP A 216 -3.78 6.97 -9.42
N ASP A 217 -3.23 8.11 -8.96
CA ASP A 217 -2.12 8.10 -8.02
C ASP A 217 -2.50 7.35 -6.74
N GLY A 218 -1.61 6.47 -6.29
CA GLY A 218 -1.84 5.64 -5.11
C GLY A 218 -2.77 4.43 -5.35
N ALA A 219 -3.10 4.11 -6.59
CA ALA A 219 -3.93 2.94 -6.89
C ALA A 219 -3.16 1.61 -6.83
N ALA A 220 -1.87 1.61 -7.17
CA ALA A 220 -1.03 0.41 -7.17
C ALA A 220 -0.47 0.13 -5.78
N LEU A 221 -0.64 -1.10 -5.29
CA LEU A 221 -0.11 -1.52 -3.99
C LEU A 221 1.42 -1.47 -3.93
N SER A 222 2.11 -1.82 -5.02
CA SER A 222 3.57 -1.80 -5.11
C SER A 222 4.19 -0.43 -4.88
N ALA A 223 3.48 0.66 -5.24
CA ALA A 223 3.97 2.02 -5.01
C ALA A 223 4.16 2.35 -3.51
N TYR A 224 3.35 1.75 -2.64
CA TYR A 224 3.51 1.91 -1.19
C TYR A 224 4.70 1.11 -0.66
N GLU A 225 4.89 -0.13 -1.14
CA GLU A 225 6.05 -0.95 -0.81
C GLU A 225 7.35 -0.24 -1.24
N GLU A 226 7.41 0.25 -2.48
CA GLU A 226 8.57 0.98 -3.03
C GLU A 226 8.86 2.28 -2.28
N SER A 227 7.80 2.99 -1.86
CA SER A 227 7.93 4.21 -1.04
C SER A 227 8.26 3.93 0.42
N GLY A 228 8.36 2.65 0.83
CA GLY A 228 8.70 2.25 2.19
C GLY A 228 7.59 2.55 3.20
N TYR A 229 6.31 2.39 2.80
CA TYR A 229 5.21 2.28 3.74
C TYR A 229 5.30 0.95 4.49
N LEU A 230 4.83 0.94 5.72
CA LEU A 230 4.74 -0.27 6.52
C LEU A 230 3.49 -1.06 6.13
N PRO A 231 3.60 -2.37 5.85
CA PRO A 231 2.44 -3.17 5.46
C PRO A 231 1.34 -3.17 6.51
N GLN A 232 1.68 -3.08 7.80
CA GLN A 232 0.72 -2.97 8.90
C GLN A 232 -0.13 -1.70 8.79
N ALA A 233 0.48 -0.55 8.45
CA ALA A 233 -0.21 0.71 8.29
C ALA A 233 -1.14 0.70 7.08
N VAL A 234 -0.65 0.18 5.94
CA VAL A 234 -1.46 0.05 4.72
C VAL A 234 -2.63 -0.91 4.95
N ARG A 235 -2.41 -2.05 5.59
CA ARG A 235 -3.45 -3.01 5.93
C ARG A 235 -4.52 -2.41 6.85
N ASN A 236 -4.11 -1.72 7.93
CA ASN A 236 -5.04 -1.04 8.82
C ASN A 236 -5.85 0.03 8.09
N TYR A 237 -5.18 0.86 7.27
CA TYR A 237 -5.87 1.88 6.49
C TYR A 237 -6.91 1.31 5.52
N LEU A 238 -6.57 0.21 4.82
CA LEU A 238 -7.50 -0.47 3.92
C LEU A 238 -8.73 -1.02 4.65
N CYS A 239 -8.59 -1.42 5.92
CA CYS A 239 -9.75 -1.81 6.73
C CYS A 239 -10.72 -0.64 6.93
N LEU A 240 -10.21 0.56 7.19
CA LEU A 240 -11.04 1.75 7.41
C LEU A 240 -11.78 2.23 6.13
N LEU A 241 -11.40 1.72 4.96
CA LEU A 241 -12.12 1.99 3.71
C LEU A 241 -13.35 1.08 3.57
N GLY A 242 -14.31 1.25 4.45
CA GLY A 242 -15.58 0.53 4.43
C GLY A 242 -15.94 -0.18 5.73
N TRP A 243 -15.04 -0.25 6.70
CA TRP A 243 -15.28 -0.77 8.04
C TRP A 243 -14.82 0.23 9.10
N SER A 244 -15.47 0.24 10.26
CA SER A 244 -15.11 1.09 11.40
C SER A 244 -14.99 0.25 12.68
N PRO A 245 -13.88 0.37 13.42
CA PRO A 245 -13.74 -0.32 14.71
C PRO A 245 -14.60 0.27 15.83
N GLY A 246 -15.25 1.42 15.60
CA GLY A 246 -15.94 2.18 16.62
C GLY A 246 -15.00 3.05 17.47
N ALA A 247 -15.55 3.76 18.45
CA ALA A 247 -14.84 4.51 19.50
C ALA A 247 -13.74 5.49 19.05
N ASN A 248 -13.73 5.97 17.80
CA ASN A 248 -12.67 6.83 17.22
C ASN A 248 -11.25 6.23 17.24
N GLU A 249 -11.13 4.91 17.39
CA GLU A 249 -9.86 4.20 17.29
C GLU A 249 -9.55 3.93 15.83
N GLU A 250 -8.45 4.46 15.31
CA GLU A 250 -8.09 4.29 13.91
C GLU A 250 -6.82 3.43 13.70
N VAL A 251 -5.93 3.39 14.69
CA VAL A 251 -4.69 2.62 14.65
C VAL A 251 -4.82 1.44 15.60
N LEU A 252 -4.89 0.23 15.05
CA LEU A 252 -5.15 -1.00 15.80
C LEU A 252 -4.17 -2.10 15.41
N PRO A 253 -3.74 -2.94 16.36
CA PRO A 253 -3.06 -4.20 16.06
C PRO A 253 -3.95 -5.10 15.21
N ILE A 254 -3.35 -5.92 14.36
CA ILE A 254 -4.11 -6.79 13.44
C ILE A 254 -4.98 -7.81 14.17
N GLU A 255 -4.53 -8.30 15.30
CA GLU A 255 -5.25 -9.25 16.16
C GLU A 255 -6.57 -8.64 16.66
N GLU A 256 -6.53 -7.35 16.99
CA GLU A 256 -7.72 -6.62 17.43
C GLU A 256 -8.67 -6.34 16.26
N ILE A 257 -8.14 -6.04 15.07
CA ILE A 257 -8.95 -5.92 13.85
C ILE A 257 -9.64 -7.25 13.56
N ILE A 258 -8.90 -8.37 13.56
CA ILE A 258 -9.46 -9.71 13.35
C ILE A 258 -10.57 -10.01 14.36
N ARG A 259 -10.35 -9.70 15.64
CA ARG A 259 -11.31 -9.95 16.71
C ARG A 259 -12.63 -9.19 16.55
N ARG A 260 -12.57 -7.95 16.01
CA ARG A 260 -13.74 -7.05 15.88
C ARG A 260 -14.40 -7.10 14.49
N PHE A 261 -13.71 -7.61 13.48
CA PHE A 261 -14.20 -7.52 12.10
C PHE A 261 -15.42 -8.40 11.87
N ASP A 262 -16.53 -7.81 11.38
CA ASP A 262 -17.69 -8.57 10.90
C ASP A 262 -18.26 -7.90 9.63
N LEU A 263 -18.80 -8.71 8.73
CA LEU A 263 -19.40 -8.23 7.47
C LEU A 263 -20.64 -7.36 7.71
N LYS A 264 -21.38 -7.60 8.80
CA LYS A 264 -22.57 -6.81 9.16
C LYS A 264 -22.22 -5.36 9.53
N ASP A 265 -20.99 -5.10 9.94
CA ASP A 265 -20.51 -3.79 10.37
C ASP A 265 -19.87 -3.00 9.20
N LEU A 266 -19.95 -3.53 7.97
CA LEU A 266 -19.48 -2.83 6.79
C LEU A 266 -20.43 -1.69 6.41
N ASN A 267 -19.85 -0.53 6.10
CA ASN A 267 -20.61 0.59 5.56
C ASN A 267 -21.10 0.27 4.15
N ARG A 268 -22.33 0.72 3.83
CA ARG A 268 -22.89 0.58 2.49
C ARG A 268 -22.42 1.67 1.52
N SER A 269 -21.95 2.79 2.07
CA SER A 269 -21.49 3.92 1.28
C SER A 269 -20.08 3.73 0.76
N ASN A 270 -19.82 4.23 -0.45
CA ASN A 270 -18.50 4.23 -1.04
C ASN A 270 -17.48 4.97 -0.16
N ALA A 271 -16.30 4.36 0.00
CA ALA A 271 -15.21 4.95 0.76
C ALA A 271 -14.36 5.85 -0.15
N ARG A 272 -13.98 7.04 0.35
CA ARG A 272 -13.10 7.94 -0.38
C ARG A 272 -11.66 7.72 0.07
N PHE A 273 -10.74 7.50 -0.89
CA PHE A 273 -9.33 7.34 -0.61
C PHE A 273 -8.70 8.68 -0.19
N ASP A 274 -8.01 8.68 0.95
CA ASP A 274 -7.28 9.82 1.50
C ASP A 274 -5.81 9.44 1.74
N GLY A 275 -4.94 9.86 0.83
CA GLY A 275 -3.49 9.61 0.91
C GLY A 275 -2.84 10.33 2.09
N ALA A 276 -3.36 11.50 2.51
CA ALA A 276 -2.84 12.22 3.66
C ALA A 276 -3.11 11.46 4.96
N LYS A 277 -4.29 10.86 5.09
CA LYS A 277 -4.64 10.00 6.22
C LYS A 277 -3.77 8.73 6.27
N LEU A 278 -3.53 8.08 5.12
CA LEU A 278 -2.63 6.92 5.07
C LEU A 278 -1.19 7.31 5.45
N PHE A 279 -0.70 8.45 4.97
CA PHE A 279 0.62 8.96 5.30
C PHE A 279 0.75 9.28 6.81
N TRP A 280 -0.27 9.91 7.39
CA TRP A 280 -0.34 10.13 8.84
C TRP A 280 -0.32 8.81 9.62
N MET A 281 -1.17 7.86 9.24
CA MET A 281 -1.26 6.55 9.88
C MET A 281 0.07 5.79 9.82
N ASN A 282 0.74 5.83 8.67
CA ASN A 282 2.06 5.24 8.53
C ASN A 282 3.06 5.84 9.52
N GLY A 283 2.99 7.17 9.74
CA GLY A 283 3.79 7.86 10.76
C GLY A 283 3.51 7.38 12.19
N GLU A 284 2.25 7.04 12.53
CA GLU A 284 1.93 6.47 13.84
C GLU A 284 2.59 5.10 14.03
N TYR A 285 2.52 4.23 13.02
CA TYR A 285 3.21 2.93 13.06
C TYR A 285 4.74 3.08 13.13
N TRP A 286 5.33 4.06 12.43
CA TRP A 286 6.75 4.37 12.53
C TRP A 286 7.16 4.76 13.95
N ARG A 287 6.38 5.61 14.62
CA ARG A 287 6.66 6.05 16.01
C ARG A 287 6.54 4.93 17.04
N SER A 288 5.61 4.00 16.83
CA SER A 288 5.37 2.87 17.73
C SER A 288 6.35 1.70 17.52
N MET A 289 7.13 1.71 16.44
CA MET A 289 8.09 0.64 16.13
C MET A 289 9.20 0.57 17.17
N SER A 290 9.65 -0.62 17.56
CA SER A 290 10.82 -0.78 18.42
C SER A 290 12.11 -0.32 17.72
N ASP A 291 13.17 -0.03 18.48
CA ASP A 291 14.47 0.34 17.90
C ASP A 291 15.06 -0.80 17.06
N ALA A 292 14.85 -2.04 17.48
CA ALA A 292 15.31 -3.23 16.77
C ALA A 292 14.59 -3.39 15.41
N ASP A 293 13.26 -3.25 15.41
CA ASP A 293 12.46 -3.37 14.17
C ASP A 293 12.77 -2.23 13.21
N PHE A 294 12.91 -1.00 13.73
CA PHE A 294 13.34 0.15 12.93
C PHE A 294 14.72 -0.09 12.31
N GLY A 295 15.68 -0.57 13.10
CA GLY A 295 17.02 -0.89 12.62
C GLY A 295 17.00 -1.94 11.51
N ALA A 296 16.22 -3.02 11.66
CA ALA A 296 16.05 -4.06 10.67
C ALA A 296 15.40 -3.52 9.37
N PHE A 297 14.34 -2.74 9.50
CA PHE A 297 13.69 -2.09 8.36
C PHE A 297 14.65 -1.15 7.63
N ALA A 298 15.31 -0.25 8.35
CA ALA A 298 16.24 0.72 7.78
C ALA A 298 17.39 0.03 7.03
N ALA A 299 17.97 -1.03 7.61
CA ALA A 299 19.03 -1.80 6.97
C ALA A 299 18.55 -2.43 5.66
N SER A 300 17.38 -3.09 5.67
CA SER A 300 16.81 -3.73 4.48
C SER A 300 16.44 -2.70 3.40
N TYR A 301 15.75 -1.64 3.76
CA TYR A 301 15.31 -0.61 2.83
C TYR A 301 16.48 0.15 2.21
N LEU A 302 17.45 0.58 3.02
CA LEU A 302 18.62 1.29 2.53
C LEU A 302 19.54 0.42 1.70
N ALA A 303 19.68 -0.88 1.99
CA ALA A 303 20.45 -1.80 1.14
C ALA A 303 19.91 -1.84 -0.29
N GLN A 304 18.59 -1.73 -0.46
CA GLN A 304 17.93 -1.74 -1.75
C GLN A 304 17.96 -0.37 -2.44
N HIS A 305 17.69 0.73 -1.69
CA HIS A 305 17.45 2.05 -2.26
C HIS A 305 18.63 3.02 -2.13
N ARG A 306 19.56 2.80 -1.19
CA ARG A 306 20.73 3.63 -0.90
C ARG A 306 21.91 2.78 -0.42
N PRO A 307 22.44 1.88 -1.26
CA PRO A 307 23.52 0.96 -0.85
C PRO A 307 24.76 1.70 -0.31
N ALA A 308 25.01 2.94 -0.73
CA ALA A 308 26.07 3.78 -0.20
C ALA A 308 25.94 4.04 1.32
N ALA A 309 24.78 3.88 1.91
CA ALA A 309 24.60 4.00 3.37
C ALA A 309 25.46 2.99 4.16
N ALA A 310 25.79 1.83 3.57
CA ALA A 310 26.63 0.82 4.18
C ALA A 310 28.11 1.27 4.29
N THR A 311 28.54 2.26 3.51
CA THR A 311 29.92 2.79 3.57
C THR A 311 30.16 3.79 4.70
N LEU A 312 29.08 4.29 5.33
CA LEU A 312 29.19 5.17 6.48
C LEU A 312 29.75 4.40 7.69
N PRO A 313 30.62 5.05 8.51
CA PRO A 313 30.97 4.50 9.82
C PRO A 313 29.74 4.14 10.63
N ALA A 314 29.73 2.98 11.26
CA ALA A 314 28.54 2.47 11.98
C ALA A 314 27.96 3.48 12.99
N SER A 315 28.85 4.10 13.82
CA SER A 315 28.44 5.09 14.81
C SER A 315 27.74 6.32 14.20
N LEU A 316 28.25 6.79 13.05
CA LEU A 316 27.65 7.90 12.32
C LEU A 316 26.29 7.51 11.72
N ARG A 317 26.25 6.37 11.02
CA ARG A 317 25.02 5.86 10.41
C ARG A 317 23.92 5.67 11.46
N ASP A 318 24.22 4.98 12.53
CA ASP A 318 23.23 4.67 13.58
C ASP A 318 22.78 5.95 14.32
N GLY A 319 23.69 6.91 14.51
CA GLY A 319 23.34 8.24 15.02
C GLY A 319 22.42 9.02 14.10
N LEU A 320 22.71 9.05 12.78
CA LEU A 320 21.87 9.70 11.78
C LEU A 320 20.47 9.04 11.72
N LEU A 321 20.40 7.72 11.68
CA LEU A 321 19.14 6.99 11.65
C LEU A 321 18.27 7.34 12.87
N ARG A 322 18.85 7.44 14.05
CA ARG A 322 18.14 7.81 15.28
C ARG A 322 17.54 9.21 15.19
N VAL A 323 18.30 10.19 14.73
CA VAL A 323 17.85 11.60 14.62
C VAL A 323 16.83 11.76 13.50
N ILE A 324 16.99 11.06 12.39
CA ILE A 324 16.05 11.10 11.24
C ILE A 324 14.71 10.47 11.62
N ARG A 325 14.72 9.34 12.33
CA ARG A 325 13.52 8.57 12.67
C ARG A 325 12.38 9.40 13.28
N GLU A 326 12.69 10.38 14.10
CA GLU A 326 11.69 11.19 14.80
C GLU A 326 10.76 11.97 13.86
N LYS A 327 11.21 12.27 12.66
CA LYS A 327 10.54 13.17 11.72
C LYS A 327 9.99 12.51 10.47
N ILE A 328 10.46 11.31 10.14
CA ILE A 328 10.06 10.60 8.94
C ILE A 328 8.78 9.76 9.16
N ARG A 329 8.14 9.43 8.05
CA ARG A 329 6.93 8.62 8.01
C ARG A 329 6.98 7.52 6.96
N THR A 330 8.02 7.49 6.11
CA THR A 330 8.21 6.49 5.05
C THR A 330 9.68 6.15 4.89
N GLY A 331 9.96 4.99 4.29
CA GLY A 331 11.32 4.61 3.91
C GLY A 331 11.94 5.55 2.88
N LYS A 332 11.11 6.13 1.97
CA LYS A 332 11.57 7.12 1.03
C LYS A 332 12.09 8.38 1.74
N GLU A 333 11.36 8.89 2.73
CA GLU A 333 11.83 10.03 3.52
C GLU A 333 13.11 9.69 4.29
N LEU A 334 13.24 8.44 4.81
CA LEU A 334 14.48 7.98 5.44
C LEU A 334 15.66 8.09 4.48
N ALA A 335 15.50 7.59 3.26
CA ALA A 335 16.52 7.63 2.23
C ALA A 335 16.88 9.07 1.81
N ASP A 336 15.86 9.87 1.50
CA ASP A 336 16.03 11.26 1.05
C ASP A 336 16.71 12.15 2.11
N TRP A 337 16.41 11.92 3.40
CA TRP A 337 17.02 12.68 4.49
C TRP A 337 18.43 12.18 4.86
N LEU A 338 18.76 10.94 4.48
CA LEU A 338 20.11 10.40 4.65
C LEU A 338 21.08 10.87 3.54
N ASP A 339 20.54 11.09 2.33
CA ASP A 339 21.34 11.40 1.14
C ASP A 339 22.42 12.51 1.35
N PRO A 340 22.14 13.66 2.02
CA PRO A 340 23.15 14.69 2.23
C PRO A 340 24.36 14.26 3.07
N TYR A 341 24.26 13.14 3.75
CA TYR A 341 25.31 12.66 4.68
C TYR A 341 26.11 11.50 4.12
N LEU A 342 25.72 10.95 2.95
CA LEU A 342 26.42 9.85 2.30
C LEU A 342 27.79 10.27 1.76
N THR A 343 27.90 11.54 1.32
CA THR A 343 29.13 12.13 0.79
C THR A 343 29.34 13.53 1.38
N GLU A 344 30.55 14.09 1.21
CA GLU A 344 30.80 15.48 1.56
C GLU A 344 30.34 16.44 0.42
N GLU A 345 30.05 15.90 -0.75
CA GLU A 345 29.52 16.64 -1.89
C GLU A 345 28.00 16.38 -2.01
N PHE A 346 27.21 17.30 -1.56
CA PHE A 346 25.75 17.25 -1.65
C PHE A 346 25.17 18.50 -2.34
N THR A 347 23.96 18.40 -2.83
CA THR A 347 23.25 19.48 -3.52
C THR A 347 22.45 20.35 -2.56
N TYR A 348 22.19 21.59 -2.96
CA TYR A 348 21.35 22.51 -2.20
C TYR A 348 20.01 22.68 -2.90
N SER A 349 18.93 22.53 -2.15
CA SER A 349 17.57 22.67 -2.68
C SER A 349 17.34 24.09 -3.22
N PRO A 350 16.47 24.27 -4.23
CA PRO A 350 16.11 25.60 -4.73
C PRO A 350 15.62 26.54 -3.62
N GLU A 351 14.89 26.00 -2.67
CA GLU A 351 14.38 26.74 -1.52
C GLU A 351 15.50 27.20 -0.58
N ALA A 352 16.49 26.35 -0.30
CA ALA A 352 17.67 26.74 0.49
C ALA A 352 18.46 27.83 -0.20
N ARG A 353 18.67 27.73 -1.52
CA ARG A 353 19.32 28.75 -2.32
C ARG A 353 18.58 30.06 -2.21
N LYS A 354 17.30 30.11 -2.48
CA LYS A 354 16.46 31.30 -2.46
C LYS A 354 16.33 31.94 -1.08
N LYS A 355 16.10 31.16 -0.02
CA LYS A 355 15.79 31.69 1.33
C LYS A 355 17.02 31.98 2.15
N GLN A 356 18.14 31.23 1.98
CA GLN A 356 19.28 31.31 2.88
C GLN A 356 20.50 31.91 2.20
N PHE A 357 20.79 31.53 0.98
CA PHE A 357 22.03 31.91 0.29
C PHE A 357 21.90 33.18 -0.60
N SER A 358 20.68 33.71 -0.79
CA SER A 358 20.45 35.03 -1.34
C SER A 358 20.72 36.17 -0.33
N ASN A 359 20.88 35.83 0.96
CA ASN A 359 21.23 36.81 1.99
C ASN A 359 22.67 37.34 1.77
N PRO A 360 22.89 38.67 1.63
CA PRO A 360 24.23 39.24 1.42
C PRO A 360 25.18 39.00 2.59
N ASP A 361 24.67 38.71 3.79
CA ASP A 361 25.48 38.42 4.98
C ASP A 361 25.76 36.93 5.18
N ALA A 362 25.25 36.05 4.29
CA ALA A 362 25.36 34.58 4.47
C ALA A 362 26.83 34.15 4.63
N GLY A 363 27.75 34.67 3.79
CA GLY A 363 29.17 34.35 3.88
C GLY A 363 29.81 34.72 5.22
N LYS A 364 29.46 35.90 5.74
CA LYS A 364 29.95 36.37 7.07
C LYS A 364 29.42 35.48 8.20
N LEU A 365 28.14 35.18 8.17
CA LEU A 365 27.50 34.30 9.17
C LEU A 365 28.06 32.88 9.14
N LEU A 366 28.30 32.31 7.96
CA LEU A 366 28.91 30.98 7.78
C LEU A 366 30.34 30.97 8.36
N GLN A 367 31.14 32.04 8.13
CA GLN A 367 32.47 32.16 8.72
C GLN A 367 32.40 32.28 10.25
N ALA A 368 31.52 33.13 10.77
CA ALA A 368 31.37 33.34 12.20
C ALA A 368 30.96 32.02 12.90
N LEU A 369 30.03 31.25 12.31
CA LEU A 369 29.66 29.94 12.80
C LEU A 369 30.83 28.95 12.78
N ALA A 370 31.58 28.89 11.69
CA ALA A 370 32.72 27.96 11.58
C ALA A 370 33.80 28.33 12.64
N THR A 371 34.12 29.59 12.80
CA THR A 371 35.08 30.07 13.82
C THR A 371 34.57 29.80 15.25
N GLY A 372 33.28 30.09 15.51
CA GLY A 372 32.66 29.84 16.79
C GLY A 372 32.69 28.37 17.18
N PHE A 373 32.40 27.45 16.24
CA PHE A 373 32.45 25.99 16.48
C PHE A 373 33.90 25.51 16.66
N GLN A 374 34.88 26.05 15.90
CA GLN A 374 36.31 25.71 16.07
C GLN A 374 36.83 26.10 17.44
N SER A 375 36.47 27.31 17.91
CA SER A 375 36.94 27.84 19.17
C SER A 375 36.17 27.44 20.41
N SER A 376 35.01 26.73 20.22
CA SER A 376 34.21 26.26 21.34
C SER A 376 34.97 25.16 22.11
N GLY A 377 35.18 25.36 23.43
CA GLY A 377 35.81 24.40 24.31
C GLY A 377 34.85 23.30 24.75
N GLY A 378 35.39 22.27 25.37
CA GLY A 378 34.61 21.17 25.96
C GLY A 378 34.11 20.13 24.96
N ASP A 379 33.29 19.23 25.50
CA ASP A 379 32.67 18.17 24.70
C ASP A 379 31.63 18.71 23.75
N TRP A 380 31.68 18.20 22.52
CA TRP A 380 30.73 18.58 21.48
C TRP A 380 29.34 17.99 21.74
N ASN A 381 28.36 18.86 21.94
CA ASN A 381 26.97 18.49 22.24
C ASN A 381 26.00 19.59 21.78
N ASP A 382 24.69 19.30 21.93
CA ASP A 382 23.59 20.18 21.50
C ASP A 382 23.69 21.57 22.14
N SER A 383 23.99 21.67 23.43
CA SER A 383 24.08 22.93 24.18
C SER A 383 25.23 23.82 23.70
N VAL A 384 26.38 23.23 23.38
CA VAL A 384 27.53 23.95 22.83
C VAL A 384 27.18 24.50 21.45
N ALA A 385 26.56 23.68 20.59
CA ALA A 385 26.16 24.11 19.25
C ALA A 385 25.10 25.24 19.29
N GLU A 386 24.11 25.12 20.19
CA GLU A 386 23.09 26.15 20.39
C GLU A 386 23.69 27.45 20.93
N GLY A 387 24.61 27.36 21.89
CA GLY A 387 25.31 28.51 22.48
C GLY A 387 26.09 29.32 21.43
N VAL A 388 26.80 28.64 20.54
CA VAL A 388 27.52 29.31 19.43
C VAL A 388 26.53 30.01 18.50
N CYS A 389 25.40 29.38 18.14
CA CYS A 389 24.39 30.05 17.29
C CYS A 389 23.80 31.29 17.93
N LYS A 390 23.56 31.31 19.24
CA LYS A 390 23.09 32.48 19.98
C LYS A 390 24.12 33.60 19.95
N LYS A 391 25.37 33.26 20.28
CA LYS A 391 26.49 34.23 20.26
C LYS A 391 26.70 34.88 18.90
N VAL A 392 26.71 34.08 17.82
CA VAL A 392 26.82 34.59 16.44
C VAL A 392 25.65 35.52 16.07
N ALA A 393 24.42 35.16 16.53
CA ALA A 393 23.27 36.04 16.28
C ALA A 393 23.38 37.39 17.02
N GLU A 394 23.87 37.39 18.27
CA GLU A 394 24.11 38.61 19.08
C GLU A 394 25.19 39.48 18.43
N GLU A 395 26.34 38.91 18.06
CA GLU A 395 27.43 39.61 17.39
C GLU A 395 27.03 40.21 16.04
N ALA A 396 26.10 39.51 15.34
CA ALA A 396 25.55 40.03 14.07
C ALA A 396 24.35 40.99 14.26
N SER A 397 24.03 41.37 15.50
CA SER A 397 22.89 42.24 15.85
C SER A 397 21.54 41.73 15.29
N LEU A 398 21.35 40.41 15.24
CA LEU A 398 20.11 39.80 14.78
C LEU A 398 19.11 39.71 15.94
N PRO A 399 17.82 40.05 15.71
CA PRO A 399 16.82 40.07 16.79
C PRO A 399 16.48 38.65 17.35
N LYS A 400 16.77 37.61 16.59
CA LYS A 400 16.56 36.20 16.98
C LYS A 400 17.59 35.29 16.30
N PRO A 401 18.06 34.22 16.96
CA PRO A 401 19.01 33.26 16.40
C PRO A 401 18.43 32.42 15.25
N ALA A 402 17.12 32.48 14.99
CA ALA A 402 16.46 31.71 13.97
C ALA A 402 17.08 31.80 12.57
N LYS A 403 17.52 33.04 12.16
CA LYS A 403 18.19 33.23 10.86
C LYS A 403 19.50 32.45 10.78
N VAL A 404 20.30 32.46 11.84
CA VAL A 404 21.56 31.72 11.94
C VAL A 404 21.30 30.21 11.90
N ILE A 405 20.29 29.74 12.64
CA ILE A 405 19.89 28.33 12.73
C ILE A 405 19.42 27.81 11.36
N HIS A 406 18.62 28.57 10.63
CA HIS A 406 18.15 28.17 9.30
C HIS A 406 19.28 28.14 8.28
N LEU A 407 20.20 29.12 8.33
CA LEU A 407 21.38 29.14 7.46
C LEU A 407 22.29 27.94 7.75
N LEU A 408 22.56 27.68 9.03
CA LEU A 408 23.34 26.52 9.50
C LEU A 408 22.74 25.19 9.01
N ARG A 409 21.43 25.00 9.18
CA ARG A 409 20.72 23.81 8.67
C ARG A 409 20.97 23.63 7.18
N SER A 410 20.74 24.69 6.40
CA SER A 410 20.92 24.61 4.95
C SER A 410 22.37 24.38 4.55
N ALA A 411 23.32 24.91 5.30
CA ALA A 411 24.74 24.70 5.05
C ALA A 411 25.22 23.27 5.33
N VAL A 412 24.65 22.60 6.32
CA VAL A 412 25.08 21.23 6.69
C VAL A 412 24.28 20.13 6.00
N SER A 413 23.09 20.42 5.48
CA SER A 413 22.20 19.41 4.88
C SER A 413 21.74 19.69 3.45
N GLY A 414 21.96 20.91 2.94
CA GLY A 414 21.42 21.35 1.64
C GLY A 414 19.93 21.70 1.65
N HIS A 415 19.21 21.52 2.76
CA HIS A 415 17.76 21.67 2.85
C HIS A 415 17.34 22.67 3.93
N THR A 416 16.15 23.29 3.75
CA THR A 416 15.56 24.20 4.76
C THR A 416 14.83 23.45 5.87
N VAL A 417 14.44 22.20 5.62
CA VAL A 417 13.76 21.29 6.55
C VAL A 417 14.57 20.01 6.75
N GLY A 418 14.31 19.28 7.83
CA GLY A 418 15.03 18.05 8.12
C GLY A 418 14.92 17.63 9.59
N PRO A 419 15.77 16.72 10.05
CA PRO A 419 15.83 16.26 11.42
C PRO A 419 16.06 17.40 12.41
N SER A 420 15.92 17.13 13.73
CA SER A 420 16.26 18.09 14.77
C SER A 420 17.72 18.54 14.64
N LEU A 421 17.96 19.88 14.50
CA LEU A 421 19.27 20.36 14.04
C LEU A 421 20.41 20.07 15.05
N PHE A 422 20.23 20.39 16.32
CA PHE A 422 21.33 20.26 17.28
C PHE A 422 21.75 18.81 17.51
N PRO A 423 20.81 17.85 17.71
CA PRO A 423 21.15 16.43 17.71
C PRO A 423 21.85 15.95 16.44
N LEU A 424 21.45 16.47 15.26
CA LEU A 424 22.14 16.21 14.01
C LEU A 424 23.58 16.69 14.01
N LEU A 425 23.84 17.93 14.49
CA LEU A 425 25.20 18.47 14.58
C LEU A 425 26.07 17.67 15.52
N THR A 426 25.49 17.22 16.65
CA THR A 426 26.19 16.36 17.60
C THR A 426 26.62 15.04 16.95
N VAL A 427 25.74 14.41 16.17
CA VAL A 427 26.03 13.17 15.45
C VAL A 427 27.06 13.36 14.33
N LEU A 428 27.00 14.48 13.61
CA LEU A 428 27.96 14.80 12.55
C LEU A 428 29.38 15.03 13.09
N GLY A 429 29.48 15.53 14.31
CA GLY A 429 30.73 15.92 14.93
C GLY A 429 31.22 17.29 14.49
N ARG A 430 31.97 17.97 15.38
CA ARG A 430 32.45 19.33 15.21
C ARG A 430 33.23 19.54 13.90
N GLU A 431 34.17 18.68 13.61
CA GLU A 431 35.03 18.78 12.45
C GLU A 431 34.24 18.77 11.12
N ARG A 432 33.32 17.80 10.98
CA ARG A 432 32.51 17.66 9.78
C ARG A 432 31.56 18.86 9.61
N VAL A 433 30.97 19.36 10.70
CA VAL A 433 30.12 20.55 10.66
C VAL A 433 30.89 21.77 10.17
N VAL A 434 32.11 22.00 10.72
CA VAL A 434 32.98 23.12 10.29
C VAL A 434 33.38 22.97 8.82
N THR A 435 33.77 21.79 8.39
CA THR A 435 34.13 21.54 7.00
C THR A 435 32.99 21.87 6.05
N ARG A 436 31.75 21.48 6.39
CA ARG A 436 30.57 21.78 5.59
C ARG A 436 30.23 23.26 5.54
N LEU A 437 30.40 23.99 6.64
CA LEU A 437 30.23 25.46 6.68
C LEU A 437 31.22 26.18 5.79
N LEU A 438 32.51 25.83 5.88
CA LEU A 438 33.56 26.48 5.06
C LEU A 438 33.40 26.14 3.57
N ARG A 439 33.04 24.89 3.24
CA ARG A 439 32.71 24.50 1.86
C ARG A 439 31.52 25.32 1.33
N THR A 440 30.44 25.41 2.11
CA THR A 440 29.23 26.17 1.73
C THR A 440 29.58 27.64 1.51
N ARG A 441 30.40 28.24 2.39
CA ARG A 441 30.89 29.61 2.24
C ARG A 441 31.64 29.80 0.92
N THR A 442 32.60 28.90 0.61
CA THR A 442 33.39 28.96 -0.64
C THR A 442 32.46 28.86 -1.87
N LEU A 443 31.47 27.99 -1.86
CA LEU A 443 30.49 27.89 -2.94
C LEU A 443 29.64 29.15 -3.08
N TRP A 444 29.28 29.79 -1.95
CA TRP A 444 28.53 31.02 -1.92
C TRP A 444 29.37 32.19 -2.48
N GLU A 445 30.64 32.36 -2.05
CA GLU A 445 31.58 33.38 -2.55
C GLU A 445 31.84 33.27 -4.05
N ASN A 446 31.84 32.06 -4.59
CA ASN A 446 32.01 31.78 -6.01
C ASN A 446 30.70 31.88 -6.83
N GLY A 447 29.60 32.37 -6.24
CA GLY A 447 28.30 32.51 -6.91
C GLY A 447 27.58 31.20 -7.25
N LYS A 448 28.08 30.03 -6.78
CA LYS A 448 27.52 28.70 -7.09
C LYS A 448 26.26 28.38 -6.29
N LEU A 449 25.90 29.19 -5.31
CA LEU A 449 24.70 29.03 -4.46
C LEU A 449 23.65 30.11 -4.67
N GLY A 450 23.89 31.08 -5.59
CA GLY A 450 22.88 32.05 -6.02
C GLY A 450 21.67 31.36 -6.72
N GLU A 451 20.67 32.18 -7.07
CA GLU A 451 19.54 31.66 -7.86
C GLU A 451 20.10 31.01 -9.13
N ALA A 452 19.66 29.78 -9.37
CA ALA A 452 19.87 29.15 -10.67
C ALA A 452 19.12 30.01 -11.70
N ALA A 453 19.85 30.54 -12.69
CA ALA A 453 19.30 31.30 -13.79
C ALA A 453 18.26 30.50 -14.56
#